data_1f00de17adf06438025f0c64a5315bf6
#
_entry.id   1f00de17adf06438025f0c64a5315bf6
#
_cell.length_a   1.000
_cell.length_b   1.000
_cell.length_c   1.000
_cell.angle_alpha   90.00
_cell.angle_beta   90.00
_cell.angle_gamma   90.00
#
_symmetry.space_group_name_H-M   'P 1'
#
loop_
_entity.id
_entity.type
_entity.pdbx_description
1 polymer ?
#
loop_
_entity_poly.entity_id
_entity_poly.type
_entity_poly.pdbx_seq_one_letter_code
_entity_poly.pdbx_strand_id
1 'polypeptide(L)'
;GALSGLFVIGSGLALLQTAINPYISILGPIETAARRIAVMGICNKVAGILAPIVIGTLVLHGIGDLAGAVEAADAATREMLLNEFASKIHAPYLAMAGLLAVLAVAVLFSPLPEIRASEANATPATAGRSERRSIFQFPHLWLGVLCLFFYVGVEVMAGDAIGTYGHGFNLPLDQTKMFTSLTLGAMLLGYVAGLLLIPRVVSQSRYLSISALLGVLFCLGAYFTQGYVSVGFVALLGFANAMMWPAIFPLAIRGLGRFTETGSALLVMGIAGGAIIPQLFAVLKQHMDFQLVFGLLMIPCYLYILFYSLVGYRMGLPRDAG
;
A
#
# COMPACT_ATOMS: atom_id res chain seq x y z
N GLY A 1 17.82 -1.11 -20.36
CA GLY A 1 16.62 -1.91 -20.53
C GLY A 1 15.74 -2.09 -19.30
N ALA A 2 16.06 -3.00 -18.36
CA ALA A 2 15.16 -3.38 -17.27
C ALA A 2 14.76 -2.22 -16.33
N LEU A 3 15.71 -1.39 -15.92
CA LEU A 3 15.45 -0.23 -15.03
C LEU A 3 14.52 0.80 -15.69
N SER A 4 14.68 1.08 -16.98
CA SER A 4 13.77 1.98 -17.70
C SER A 4 12.37 1.38 -17.84
N GLY A 5 12.24 0.08 -18.05
CA GLY A 5 10.96 -0.62 -18.04
C GLY A 5 10.25 -0.51 -16.68
N LEU A 6 10.97 -0.75 -15.59
CA LEU A 6 10.43 -0.60 -14.23
C LEU A 6 10.01 0.84 -13.93
N PHE A 7 10.77 1.83 -14.39
CA PHE A 7 10.40 3.24 -14.25
C PHE A 7 9.10 3.58 -15.00
N VAL A 8 8.93 3.07 -16.22
CA VAL A 8 7.70 3.27 -17.01
C VAL A 8 6.49 2.61 -16.32
N ILE A 9 6.66 1.37 -15.82
CA ILE A 9 5.59 0.66 -15.08
C ILE A 9 5.22 1.45 -13.82
N GLY A 10 6.20 1.89 -13.04
CA GLY A 10 5.98 2.69 -11.83
C GLY A 10 5.26 4.01 -12.12
N SER A 11 5.64 4.70 -13.20
CA SER A 11 5.00 5.93 -13.66
C SER A 11 3.54 5.69 -14.07
N GLY A 12 3.27 4.63 -14.83
CA GLY A 12 1.92 4.23 -15.20
C GLY A 12 1.04 3.90 -13.99
N LEU A 13 1.60 3.19 -13.00
CA LEU A 13 0.91 2.87 -11.74
C LEU A 13 0.59 4.14 -10.94
N ALA A 14 1.53 5.08 -10.84
CA ALA A 14 1.31 6.35 -10.15
C ALA A 14 0.19 7.17 -10.80
N LEU A 15 0.18 7.27 -12.14
CA LEU A 15 -0.89 7.94 -12.89
C LEU A 15 -2.25 7.27 -12.66
N LEU A 16 -2.31 5.94 -12.73
CA LEU A 16 -3.52 5.17 -12.51
C LEU A 16 -4.06 5.38 -11.09
N GLN A 17 -3.21 5.34 -10.06
CA GLN A 17 -3.60 5.56 -8.68
C GLN A 17 -4.09 6.99 -8.43
N THR A 18 -3.46 7.98 -9.07
CA THR A 18 -3.86 9.39 -8.97
C THR A 18 -5.25 9.63 -9.57
N ALA A 19 -5.64 8.87 -10.59
CA ALA A 19 -6.97 8.94 -11.21
C ALA A 19 -8.03 8.15 -10.44
N ILE A 20 -7.74 6.89 -10.09
CA ILE A 20 -8.73 5.96 -9.53
C ILE A 20 -9.10 6.30 -8.08
N ASN A 21 -8.13 6.63 -7.22
CA ASN A 21 -8.41 6.83 -5.80
C ASN A 21 -9.37 8.01 -5.53
N PRO A 22 -9.18 9.22 -6.10
CA PRO A 22 -10.16 10.29 -5.94
C PRO A 22 -11.50 9.93 -6.59
N TYR A 23 -11.52 9.34 -7.78
CA TYR A 23 -12.73 8.97 -8.47
C TYR A 23 -13.61 8.05 -7.61
N ILE A 24 -13.06 6.97 -7.07
CA ILE A 24 -13.79 6.04 -6.18
C ILE A 24 -14.21 6.75 -4.88
N SER A 25 -13.40 7.67 -4.38
CA SER A 25 -13.72 8.40 -3.15
C SER A 25 -14.94 9.31 -3.31
N ILE A 26 -15.10 9.95 -4.48
CA ILE A 26 -16.17 10.93 -4.75
C ILE A 26 -17.38 10.33 -5.48
N LEU A 27 -17.35 9.04 -5.85
CA LEU A 27 -18.46 8.35 -6.51
C LEU A 27 -19.71 8.19 -5.61
N GLY A 28 -19.69 8.71 -4.40
CA GLY A 28 -20.77 8.71 -3.43
C GLY A 28 -20.35 9.42 -2.15
N PRO A 29 -21.12 9.34 -1.06
CA PRO A 29 -20.80 10.02 0.19
C PRO A 29 -19.40 9.72 0.68
N ILE A 30 -18.67 10.76 1.10
CA ILE A 30 -17.26 10.64 1.54
C ILE A 30 -17.12 9.76 2.80
N GLU A 31 -18.17 9.68 3.62
CA GLU A 31 -18.23 8.86 4.83
C GLU A 31 -18.17 7.35 4.53
N THR A 32 -18.57 6.94 3.32
CA THR A 32 -18.53 5.56 2.85
C THR A 32 -17.38 5.29 1.88
N ALA A 33 -16.54 6.27 1.61
CA ALA A 33 -15.43 6.16 0.64
C ALA A 33 -14.44 5.06 1.04
N ALA A 34 -14.10 4.93 2.33
CA ALA A 34 -13.22 3.86 2.81
C ALA A 34 -13.72 2.47 2.42
N ARG A 35 -15.02 2.26 2.43
CA ARG A 35 -15.64 0.99 2.04
C ARG A 35 -15.49 0.70 0.55
N ARG A 36 -15.65 1.71 -0.31
CA ARG A 36 -15.45 1.58 -1.76
C ARG A 36 -13.99 1.31 -2.11
N ILE A 37 -13.06 2.04 -1.49
CA ILE A 37 -11.62 1.81 -1.67
C ILE A 37 -11.22 0.43 -1.12
N ALA A 38 -11.83 -0.04 -0.03
CA ALA A 38 -11.55 -1.37 0.53
C ALA A 38 -11.89 -2.50 -0.44
N VAL A 39 -12.99 -2.39 -1.21
CA VAL A 39 -13.31 -3.38 -2.26
C VAL A 39 -12.19 -3.43 -3.30
N MET A 40 -11.70 -2.27 -3.75
CA MET A 40 -10.55 -2.19 -4.65
C MET A 40 -9.29 -2.80 -4.00
N GLY A 41 -9.08 -2.55 -2.71
CA GLY A 41 -7.98 -3.12 -1.94
C GLY A 41 -8.03 -4.65 -1.87
N ILE A 42 -9.20 -5.25 -1.69
CA ILE A 42 -9.38 -6.72 -1.72
C ILE A 42 -8.98 -7.26 -3.09
N CYS A 43 -9.48 -6.67 -4.18
CA CYS A 43 -9.10 -7.10 -5.54
C CYS A 43 -7.59 -7.01 -5.76
N ASN A 44 -6.96 -5.93 -5.27
CA ASN A 44 -5.51 -5.76 -5.34
C ASN A 44 -4.75 -6.85 -4.57
N LYS A 45 -5.17 -7.18 -3.35
CA LYS A 45 -4.50 -8.21 -2.53
C LYS A 45 -4.74 -9.62 -3.09
N VAL A 46 -5.91 -9.92 -3.59
CA VAL A 46 -6.19 -11.18 -4.29
C VAL A 46 -5.29 -11.32 -5.52
N ALA A 47 -5.18 -10.27 -6.33
CA ALA A 47 -4.26 -10.25 -7.46
C ALA A 47 -2.79 -10.44 -7.01
N GLY A 48 -2.38 -9.79 -5.92
CA GLY A 48 -1.04 -9.94 -5.32
C GLY A 48 -0.73 -11.37 -4.85
N ILE A 49 -1.73 -12.13 -4.40
CA ILE A 49 -1.59 -13.54 -4.05
C ILE A 49 -1.53 -14.43 -5.31
N LEU A 50 -2.38 -14.14 -6.29
CA LEU A 50 -2.48 -14.95 -7.51
C LEU A 50 -1.31 -14.72 -8.47
N ALA A 51 -0.79 -13.50 -8.59
CA ALA A 51 0.26 -13.17 -9.54
C ALA A 51 1.53 -14.02 -9.38
N PRO A 52 2.11 -14.21 -8.19
CA PRO A 52 3.26 -15.10 -8.01
C PRO A 52 2.95 -16.57 -8.36
N ILE A 53 1.73 -17.03 -8.10
CA ILE A 53 1.31 -18.41 -8.44
C ILE A 53 1.27 -18.56 -9.96
N VAL A 54 0.59 -17.63 -10.65
CA VAL A 54 0.44 -17.67 -12.11
C VAL A 54 1.81 -17.52 -12.81
N ILE A 55 2.58 -16.49 -12.43
CA ILE A 55 3.91 -16.25 -13.01
C ILE A 55 4.87 -17.38 -12.63
N GLY A 56 4.83 -17.85 -11.38
CA GLY A 56 5.65 -18.97 -10.91
C GLY A 56 5.41 -20.24 -11.70
N THR A 57 4.16 -20.58 -11.97
CA THR A 57 3.84 -21.78 -12.77
C THR A 57 4.18 -21.61 -14.25
N LEU A 58 4.04 -20.43 -14.82
CA LEU A 58 4.31 -20.19 -16.25
C LEU A 58 5.78 -19.98 -16.56
N VAL A 59 6.53 -19.30 -15.67
CA VAL A 59 7.91 -18.85 -15.94
C VAL A 59 8.96 -19.68 -15.19
N LEU A 60 8.65 -20.06 -13.93
CA LEU A 60 9.62 -20.70 -13.04
C LEU A 60 9.60 -22.23 -13.12
N HIS A 61 8.83 -22.83 -14.03
CA HIS A 61 8.88 -24.27 -14.25
C HIS A 61 10.31 -24.69 -14.70
N GLY A 62 10.96 -25.51 -13.89
CA GLY A 62 12.36 -25.94 -14.15
C GLY A 62 13.47 -24.98 -13.67
N ILE A 63 13.14 -23.93 -12.88
CA ILE A 63 14.18 -22.99 -12.40
C ILE A 63 15.18 -23.65 -11.43
N GLY A 64 14.77 -24.68 -10.71
CA GLY A 64 15.66 -25.45 -9.83
C GLY A 64 16.77 -26.15 -10.60
N ASP A 65 16.43 -26.72 -11.77
CA ASP A 65 17.35 -27.37 -12.65
C ASP A 65 18.30 -26.37 -13.35
N LEU A 66 17.76 -25.14 -13.62
CA LEU A 66 18.54 -24.06 -14.22
C LEU A 66 19.64 -23.55 -13.29
N ALA A 67 19.36 -23.40 -11.98
CA ALA A 67 20.35 -22.92 -11.02
C ALA A 67 21.56 -23.86 -10.96
N GLY A 68 21.32 -25.18 -10.89
CA GLY A 68 22.38 -26.19 -10.93
C GLY A 68 23.13 -26.23 -12.30
N ALA A 69 22.40 -26.07 -13.40
CA ALA A 69 23.00 -26.03 -14.74
C ALA A 69 23.87 -24.79 -14.94
N VAL A 70 23.45 -23.61 -14.42
CA VAL A 70 24.22 -22.36 -14.50
C VAL A 70 25.48 -22.39 -13.64
N GLU A 71 25.45 -23.05 -12.47
CA GLU A 71 26.65 -23.24 -11.63
C GLU A 71 27.68 -24.19 -12.27
N ALA A 72 27.21 -25.21 -12.98
CA ALA A 72 28.08 -26.21 -13.62
C ALA A 72 28.58 -25.82 -15.04
N ALA A 73 27.99 -24.73 -15.62
CA ALA A 73 28.28 -24.33 -17.00
C ALA A 73 29.52 -23.44 -17.13
N ASP A 74 30.22 -23.55 -18.27
CA ASP A 74 31.23 -22.59 -18.70
C ASP A 74 30.61 -21.22 -19.04
N ALA A 75 31.44 -20.18 -19.18
CA ALA A 75 30.98 -18.80 -19.34
C ALA A 75 30.02 -18.60 -20.54
N ALA A 76 30.27 -19.26 -21.66
CA ALA A 76 29.46 -19.15 -22.87
C ALA A 76 28.09 -19.85 -22.71
N THR A 77 28.09 -21.05 -22.17
CA THR A 77 26.86 -21.82 -21.88
C THR A 77 26.03 -21.16 -20.82
N ARG A 78 26.66 -20.56 -19.81
CA ARG A 78 25.99 -19.80 -18.76
C ARG A 78 25.21 -18.58 -19.31
N GLU A 79 25.86 -17.83 -20.22
CA GLU A 79 25.20 -16.68 -20.86
C GLU A 79 24.04 -17.13 -21.74
N MET A 80 24.15 -18.22 -22.45
CA MET A 80 23.08 -18.80 -23.25
C MET A 80 21.89 -19.24 -22.39
N LEU A 81 22.12 -19.95 -21.29
CA LEU A 81 21.09 -20.40 -20.37
C LEU A 81 20.36 -19.21 -19.72
N LEU A 82 21.09 -18.17 -19.32
CA LEU A 82 20.50 -16.95 -18.75
C LEU A 82 19.66 -16.18 -19.78
N ASN A 83 20.10 -16.10 -21.04
CA ASN A 83 19.36 -15.46 -22.12
C ASN A 83 18.12 -16.27 -22.50
N GLU A 84 18.18 -17.58 -22.52
CA GLU A 84 17.01 -18.43 -22.73
C GLU A 84 15.96 -18.23 -21.62
N PHE A 85 16.40 -18.22 -20.38
CA PHE A 85 15.51 -17.95 -19.24
C PHE A 85 14.91 -16.55 -19.32
N ALA A 86 15.70 -15.53 -19.60
CA ALA A 86 15.23 -14.16 -19.79
C ALA A 86 14.17 -14.05 -20.90
N SER A 87 14.31 -14.85 -21.97
CA SER A 87 13.33 -14.86 -23.06
C SER A 87 11.97 -15.40 -22.65
N LYS A 88 11.90 -16.34 -21.69
CA LYS A 88 10.64 -16.90 -21.15
C LYS A 88 9.79 -15.86 -20.42
N ILE A 89 10.41 -14.77 -19.94
CA ILE A 89 9.73 -13.67 -19.25
C ILE A 89 8.96 -12.77 -20.23
N HIS A 90 9.39 -12.68 -21.48
CA HIS A 90 8.78 -11.77 -22.46
C HIS A 90 7.30 -12.07 -22.74
N ALA A 91 6.95 -13.34 -22.93
CA ALA A 91 5.57 -13.72 -23.27
C ALA A 91 4.54 -13.37 -22.16
N PRO A 92 4.78 -13.67 -20.88
CA PRO A 92 3.90 -13.24 -19.79
C PRO A 92 3.79 -11.70 -19.66
N TYR A 93 4.88 -10.96 -19.82
CA TYR A 93 4.84 -9.50 -19.79
C TYR A 93 4.06 -8.89 -20.95
N LEU A 94 4.21 -9.45 -22.18
CA LEU A 94 3.43 -9.04 -23.34
C LEU A 94 1.95 -9.37 -23.15
N ALA A 95 1.61 -10.52 -22.57
CA ALA A 95 0.23 -10.87 -22.25
C ALA A 95 -0.39 -9.90 -21.24
N MET A 96 0.35 -9.52 -20.19
CA MET A 96 -0.09 -8.51 -19.22
C MET A 96 -0.26 -7.14 -19.88
N ALA A 97 0.68 -6.72 -20.74
CA ALA A 97 0.59 -5.46 -21.47
C ALA A 97 -0.64 -5.45 -22.39
N GLY A 98 -0.91 -6.56 -23.11
CA GLY A 98 -2.11 -6.74 -23.94
C GLY A 98 -3.39 -6.66 -23.14
N LEU A 99 -3.45 -7.33 -21.98
CA LEU A 99 -4.59 -7.26 -21.06
C LEU A 99 -4.84 -5.82 -20.59
N LEU A 100 -3.79 -5.11 -20.17
CA LEU A 100 -3.90 -3.71 -19.74
C LEU A 100 -4.37 -2.80 -20.89
N ALA A 101 -3.91 -3.03 -22.13
CA ALA A 101 -4.37 -2.30 -23.28
C ALA A 101 -5.88 -2.54 -23.56
N VAL A 102 -6.33 -3.79 -23.47
CA VAL A 102 -7.77 -4.14 -23.60
C VAL A 102 -8.58 -3.46 -22.50
N LEU A 103 -8.11 -3.47 -21.26
CA LEU A 103 -8.79 -2.80 -20.14
C LEU A 103 -8.85 -1.27 -20.36
N ALA A 104 -7.76 -0.65 -20.84
CA ALA A 104 -7.74 0.78 -21.16
C ALA A 104 -8.79 1.13 -22.23
N VAL A 105 -8.87 0.33 -23.29
CA VAL A 105 -9.90 0.49 -24.34
C VAL A 105 -11.31 0.28 -23.77
N ALA A 106 -11.50 -0.73 -22.91
CA ALA A 106 -12.79 -0.99 -22.27
C ALA A 106 -13.24 0.19 -21.38
N VAL A 107 -12.31 0.83 -20.67
CA VAL A 107 -12.61 2.04 -19.87
C VAL A 107 -13.02 3.21 -20.77
N LEU A 108 -12.35 3.42 -21.91
CA LEU A 108 -12.70 4.50 -22.85
C LEU A 108 -14.14 4.38 -23.40
N PHE A 109 -14.63 3.17 -23.59
CA PHE A 109 -15.99 2.91 -24.07
C PHE A 109 -16.99 2.62 -22.95
N SER A 110 -16.59 2.68 -21.69
CA SER A 110 -17.45 2.39 -20.55
C SER A 110 -18.37 3.59 -20.25
N PRO A 111 -19.63 3.36 -19.83
CA PRO A 111 -20.56 4.42 -19.44
C PRO A 111 -20.26 4.96 -18.03
N LEU A 112 -18.99 5.14 -17.67
CA LEU A 112 -18.60 5.71 -16.38
C LEU A 112 -19.03 7.18 -16.31
N PRO A 113 -19.72 7.61 -15.24
CA PRO A 113 -20.15 8.99 -15.10
C PRO A 113 -18.95 9.92 -14.96
N GLU A 114 -18.96 11.03 -15.70
CA GLU A 114 -18.01 12.11 -15.50
C GLU A 114 -18.39 12.89 -14.23
N ILE A 115 -17.63 12.68 -13.15
CA ILE A 115 -17.83 13.37 -11.89
C ILE A 115 -16.79 14.46 -11.75
N ARG A 116 -17.23 15.71 -11.63
CA ARG A 116 -16.35 16.84 -11.35
C ARG A 116 -15.96 16.80 -9.87
N ALA A 117 -14.69 16.53 -9.60
CA ALA A 117 -14.15 16.45 -8.23
C ALA A 117 -14.39 17.74 -7.42
N SER A 118 -14.39 18.91 -8.10
CA SER A 118 -14.67 20.21 -7.48
C SER A 118 -16.06 20.33 -6.90
N GLU A 119 -17.06 19.74 -7.56
CA GLU A 119 -18.45 19.79 -7.14
C GLU A 119 -18.79 18.71 -6.11
N ALA A 120 -18.32 17.49 -6.35
CA ALA A 120 -18.63 16.34 -5.50
C ALA A 120 -17.96 16.41 -4.12
N ASN A 121 -16.85 17.14 -3.97
CA ASN A 121 -16.09 17.27 -2.73
C ASN A 121 -16.19 18.67 -2.11
N ALA A 122 -17.13 19.51 -2.60
CA ALA A 122 -17.45 20.79 -1.97
C ALA A 122 -18.29 20.54 -0.71
N THR A 123 -17.84 21.05 0.43
CA THR A 123 -18.64 21.01 1.66
C THR A 123 -19.64 22.19 1.67
N PRO A 124 -20.92 21.99 2.06
CA PRO A 124 -21.90 23.09 2.14
C PRO A 124 -21.44 24.27 2.98
N ALA A 125 -20.60 24.04 3.98
CA ALA A 125 -19.99 25.07 4.83
C ALA A 125 -18.97 25.98 4.09
N THR A 126 -18.55 25.64 2.89
CA THR A 126 -17.65 26.47 2.06
C THR A 126 -18.38 27.39 1.07
N ALA A 127 -19.67 27.19 0.88
CA ALA A 127 -20.50 27.99 -0.04
C ALA A 127 -20.68 29.46 0.36
N GLY A 128 -20.20 29.87 1.53
CA GLY A 128 -20.28 31.26 2.02
C GLY A 128 -18.97 31.85 2.55
N ARG A 129 -17.87 31.09 2.53
CA ARG A 129 -16.55 31.58 2.95
C ARG A 129 -15.65 31.81 1.73
N SER A 130 -14.86 32.89 1.81
CA SER A 130 -13.81 33.23 0.84
C SER A 130 -13.14 31.96 0.33
N GLU A 131 -13.23 31.72 -1.00
CA GLU A 131 -12.59 30.56 -1.65
C GLU A 131 -11.12 30.51 -1.26
N ARG A 132 -10.71 29.39 -0.68
CA ARG A 132 -9.27 29.17 -0.41
C ARG A 132 -8.51 29.23 -1.73
N ARG A 133 -7.52 30.11 -1.78
CA ARG A 133 -6.78 30.41 -3.00
C ARG A 133 -5.60 29.46 -3.24
N SER A 134 -5.16 28.75 -2.19
CA SER A 134 -3.95 27.93 -2.24
C SER A 134 -4.15 26.58 -1.55
N ILE A 135 -3.55 25.53 -2.11
CA ILE A 135 -3.52 24.18 -1.53
C ILE A 135 -2.79 24.14 -0.18
N PHE A 136 -1.88 25.08 0.08
CA PHE A 136 -1.18 25.19 1.37
C PHE A 136 -2.08 25.57 2.54
N GLN A 137 -3.29 26.04 2.26
CA GLN A 137 -4.27 26.40 3.28
C GLN A 137 -5.07 25.20 3.84
N PHE A 138 -4.67 23.97 3.46
CA PHE A 138 -5.31 22.72 3.91
C PHE A 138 -4.34 21.89 4.76
N PRO A 139 -4.14 22.22 6.06
CA PRO A 139 -3.20 21.49 6.92
C PRO A 139 -3.46 19.99 6.99
N HIS A 140 -4.74 19.57 7.04
CA HIS A 140 -5.12 18.16 7.08
C HIS A 140 -4.65 17.37 5.84
N LEU A 141 -4.53 18.01 4.67
CA LEU A 141 -3.98 17.39 3.48
C LEU A 141 -2.48 17.08 3.66
N TRP A 142 -1.70 18.07 4.08
CA TRP A 142 -0.25 17.91 4.25
C TRP A 142 0.09 16.90 5.34
N LEU A 143 -0.66 16.92 6.45
CA LEU A 143 -0.56 15.89 7.48
C LEU A 143 -0.98 14.51 6.94
N GLY A 144 -1.97 14.47 6.04
CA GLY A 144 -2.39 13.24 5.35
C GLY A 144 -1.35 12.69 4.39
N VAL A 145 -0.65 13.55 3.65
CA VAL A 145 0.48 13.13 2.78
C VAL A 145 1.57 12.44 3.61
N LEU A 146 1.95 13.06 4.73
CA LEU A 146 2.93 12.48 5.64
C LEU A 146 2.39 11.19 6.31
N CYS A 147 1.09 11.16 6.62
CA CYS A 147 0.44 9.96 7.15
C CYS A 147 0.49 8.80 6.16
N LEU A 148 0.20 9.04 4.88
CA LEU A 148 0.33 8.02 3.83
C LEU A 148 1.77 7.57 3.62
N PHE A 149 2.73 8.49 3.70
CA PHE A 149 4.14 8.15 3.64
C PHE A 149 4.53 7.14 4.74
N PHE A 150 4.18 7.41 5.98
CA PHE A 150 4.43 6.49 7.08
C PHE A 150 3.63 5.20 6.95
N TYR A 151 2.36 5.28 6.55
CA TYR A 151 1.53 4.10 6.36
C TYR A 151 2.10 3.15 5.30
N VAL A 152 2.46 3.65 4.11
CA VAL A 152 3.00 2.78 3.06
C VAL A 152 4.36 2.20 3.49
N GLY A 153 5.14 2.97 4.24
CA GLY A 153 6.37 2.47 4.86
C GLY A 153 6.12 1.26 5.76
N VAL A 154 5.17 1.34 6.70
CA VAL A 154 4.87 0.23 7.61
C VAL A 154 4.16 -0.93 6.90
N GLU A 155 3.38 -0.67 5.85
CA GLU A 155 2.75 -1.72 5.04
C GLU A 155 3.81 -2.57 4.34
N VAL A 156 4.76 -1.94 3.64
CA VAL A 156 5.83 -2.62 2.93
C VAL A 156 6.75 -3.36 3.89
N MET A 157 7.06 -2.77 5.05
CA MET A 157 7.81 -3.46 6.11
C MET A 157 7.12 -4.73 6.60
N ALA A 158 5.82 -4.69 6.83
CA ALA A 158 5.05 -5.84 7.31
C ALA A 158 4.79 -6.89 6.22
N GLY A 159 4.68 -6.48 4.95
CA GLY A 159 4.38 -7.36 3.81
C GLY A 159 5.63 -7.92 3.15
N ASP A 160 6.45 -7.01 2.60
CA ASP A 160 7.56 -7.42 1.74
C ASP A 160 8.84 -7.68 2.54
N ALA A 161 9.10 -6.91 3.60
CA ALA A 161 10.29 -7.06 4.43
C ALA A 161 10.15 -8.15 5.52
N ILE A 162 8.99 -8.78 5.69
CA ILE A 162 8.77 -9.82 6.72
C ILE A 162 9.71 -11.02 6.53
N GLY A 163 10.01 -11.40 5.29
CA GLY A 163 10.99 -12.45 4.99
C GLY A 163 12.39 -12.08 5.51
N THR A 164 12.80 -10.85 5.29
CA THR A 164 14.07 -10.30 5.80
C THR A 164 14.09 -10.22 7.33
N TYR A 165 12.96 -9.91 7.95
CA TYR A 165 12.80 -9.91 9.40
C TYR A 165 12.93 -11.33 9.97
N GLY A 166 12.24 -12.32 9.36
CA GLY A 166 12.35 -13.72 9.76
C GLY A 166 13.76 -14.30 9.61
N HIS A 167 14.49 -13.85 8.59
CA HIS A 167 15.91 -14.23 8.42
C HIS A 167 16.78 -13.74 9.58
N GLY A 168 16.42 -12.65 10.26
CA GLY A 168 17.12 -12.19 11.47
C GLY A 168 17.12 -13.22 12.60
N PHE A 169 16.15 -14.14 12.63
CA PHE A 169 16.11 -15.29 13.55
C PHE A 169 16.75 -16.56 12.99
N ASN A 170 17.48 -16.51 11.87
CA ASN A 170 18.04 -17.67 11.15
C ASN A 170 16.97 -18.71 10.75
N LEU A 171 15.73 -18.27 10.48
CA LEU A 171 14.70 -19.18 10.00
C LEU A 171 14.98 -19.63 8.56
N PRO A 172 14.63 -20.88 8.18
CA PRO A 172 14.88 -21.43 6.87
C PRO A 172 14.25 -20.61 5.75
N LEU A 173 14.98 -20.38 4.65
CA LEU A 173 14.54 -19.57 3.50
C LEU A 173 13.29 -20.13 2.81
N ASP A 174 13.11 -21.44 2.80
CA ASP A 174 11.93 -22.11 2.25
C ASP A 174 10.64 -21.76 3.03
N GLN A 175 10.76 -21.42 4.31
CA GLN A 175 9.65 -21.01 5.16
C GLN A 175 9.44 -19.49 5.13
N THR A 176 10.50 -18.70 5.09
CA THR A 176 10.41 -17.23 5.11
C THR A 176 9.67 -16.67 3.89
N LYS A 177 9.74 -17.34 2.74
CA LYS A 177 8.96 -16.96 1.54
C LYS A 177 7.43 -17.03 1.74
N MET A 178 6.96 -17.83 2.71
CA MET A 178 5.53 -17.97 3.03
C MET A 178 5.02 -16.83 3.94
N PHE A 179 5.90 -16.10 4.58
CA PHE A 179 5.52 -15.09 5.57
C PHE A 179 4.76 -13.91 4.95
N THR A 180 5.16 -13.47 3.75
CA THR A 180 4.40 -12.47 2.98
C THR A 180 2.95 -12.92 2.74
N SER A 181 2.74 -14.18 2.41
CA SER A 181 1.39 -14.73 2.22
C SER A 181 0.56 -14.69 3.50
N LEU A 182 1.18 -14.89 4.67
CA LEU A 182 0.49 -14.75 5.97
C LEU A 182 0.05 -13.31 6.21
N THR A 183 0.93 -12.34 5.94
CA THR A 183 0.60 -10.91 6.04
C THR A 183 -0.53 -10.53 5.09
N LEU A 184 -0.48 -10.97 3.84
CA LEU A 184 -1.54 -10.71 2.86
C LEU A 184 -2.87 -11.35 3.26
N GLY A 185 -2.84 -12.56 3.82
CA GLY A 185 -4.02 -13.22 4.39
C GLY A 185 -4.61 -12.44 5.57
N ALA A 186 -3.78 -11.97 6.48
CA ALA A 186 -4.20 -11.10 7.58
C ALA A 186 -4.79 -9.77 7.05
N MET A 187 -4.23 -9.20 5.98
CA MET A 187 -4.77 -8.00 5.32
C MET A 187 -6.16 -8.26 4.73
N LEU A 188 -6.38 -9.39 4.07
CA LEU A 188 -7.71 -9.74 3.55
C LEU A 188 -8.74 -9.81 4.67
N LEU A 189 -8.41 -10.43 5.80
CA LEU A 189 -9.27 -10.45 6.98
C LEU A 189 -9.56 -9.03 7.50
N GLY A 190 -8.55 -8.16 7.54
CA GLY A 190 -8.70 -6.76 7.93
C GLY A 190 -9.61 -5.97 6.99
N TYR A 191 -9.51 -6.19 5.67
CA TYR A 191 -10.43 -5.58 4.70
C TYR A 191 -11.87 -6.05 4.89
N VAL A 192 -12.09 -7.36 5.10
CA VAL A 192 -13.43 -7.90 5.36
C VAL A 192 -14.00 -7.31 6.65
N ALA A 193 -13.22 -7.24 7.73
CA ALA A 193 -13.63 -6.61 8.98
C ALA A 193 -14.00 -5.13 8.75
N GLY A 194 -13.19 -4.38 8.02
CA GLY A 194 -13.46 -2.99 7.68
C GLY A 194 -14.75 -2.79 6.87
N LEU A 195 -14.99 -3.66 5.88
CA LEU A 195 -16.22 -3.63 5.08
C LEU A 195 -17.48 -3.85 5.92
N LEU A 196 -17.40 -4.71 6.92
CA LEU A 196 -18.54 -5.02 7.81
C LEU A 196 -18.77 -3.93 8.85
N LEU A 197 -17.70 -3.33 9.37
CA LEU A 197 -17.75 -2.40 10.49
C LEU A 197 -17.95 -0.94 10.07
N ILE A 198 -17.38 -0.52 8.91
CA ILE A 198 -17.46 0.87 8.45
C ILE A 198 -18.62 1.03 7.46
N PRO A 199 -19.44 2.06 7.56
CA PRO A 199 -19.59 3.04 8.65
C PRO A 199 -20.59 2.60 9.73
N ARG A 200 -21.12 1.37 9.64
CA ARG A 200 -22.28 0.90 10.42
C ARG A 200 -22.04 0.91 11.93
N VAL A 201 -20.85 0.51 12.35
CA VAL A 201 -20.47 0.37 13.77
C VAL A 201 -19.44 1.44 14.15
N VAL A 202 -18.48 1.71 13.25
CA VAL A 202 -17.33 2.56 13.53
C VAL A 202 -17.10 3.52 12.35
N SER A 203 -16.81 4.79 12.65
CA SER A 203 -16.41 5.77 11.63
C SER A 203 -15.00 5.46 11.07
N GLN A 204 -14.71 5.97 9.87
CA GLN A 204 -13.40 5.79 9.22
C GLN A 204 -12.24 6.22 10.13
N SER A 205 -12.36 7.38 10.78
CA SER A 205 -11.32 7.90 11.68
C SER A 205 -11.12 7.05 12.92
N ARG A 206 -12.21 6.57 13.55
CA ARG A 206 -12.11 5.68 14.72
C ARG A 206 -11.51 4.32 14.35
N TYR A 207 -11.89 3.76 13.19
CA TYR A 207 -11.30 2.53 12.71
C TYR A 207 -9.79 2.70 12.49
N LEU A 208 -9.37 3.83 11.88
CA LEU A 208 -7.96 4.16 11.69
C LEU A 208 -7.22 4.26 13.03
N SER A 209 -7.85 4.87 14.07
CA SER A 209 -7.26 4.93 15.42
C SER A 209 -7.04 3.55 16.02
N ILE A 210 -8.05 2.67 15.92
CA ILE A 210 -7.95 1.27 16.40
C ILE A 210 -6.84 0.53 15.64
N SER A 211 -6.80 0.67 14.32
CA SER A 211 -5.77 0.07 13.49
C SER A 211 -4.36 0.53 13.88
N ALA A 212 -4.17 1.82 14.13
CA ALA A 212 -2.88 2.36 14.56
C ALA A 212 -2.46 1.84 15.94
N LEU A 213 -3.39 1.74 16.89
CA LEU A 213 -3.14 1.15 18.21
C LEU A 213 -2.77 -0.33 18.12
N LEU A 214 -3.50 -1.11 17.30
CA LEU A 214 -3.15 -2.51 17.04
C LEU A 214 -1.76 -2.61 16.41
N GLY A 215 -1.40 -1.70 15.49
CA GLY A 215 -0.07 -1.64 14.91
C GLY A 215 1.02 -1.48 15.98
N VAL A 216 0.84 -0.55 16.92
CA VAL A 216 1.78 -0.38 18.06
C VAL A 216 1.85 -1.65 18.90
N LEU A 217 0.70 -2.25 19.27
CA LEU A 217 0.65 -3.45 20.10
C LEU A 217 1.34 -4.64 19.42
N PHE A 218 1.12 -4.84 18.13
CA PHE A 218 1.77 -5.92 17.38
C PHE A 218 3.28 -5.68 17.21
N CYS A 219 3.72 -4.43 17.03
CA CYS A 219 5.14 -4.11 17.04
C CYS A 219 5.80 -4.42 18.40
N LEU A 220 5.14 -4.09 19.51
CA LEU A 220 5.63 -4.45 20.84
C LEU A 220 5.63 -5.97 21.02
N GLY A 221 4.57 -6.67 20.58
CA GLY A 221 4.54 -8.13 20.59
C GLY A 221 5.70 -8.74 19.79
N ALA A 222 5.99 -8.21 18.61
CA ALA A 222 7.12 -8.64 17.78
C ALA A 222 8.47 -8.40 18.49
N TYR A 223 8.60 -7.29 19.20
CA TYR A 223 9.84 -6.96 19.93
C TYR A 223 10.09 -7.86 21.16
N PHE A 224 9.03 -8.16 21.93
CA PHE A 224 9.16 -8.96 23.16
C PHE A 224 9.11 -10.48 22.94
N THR A 225 8.92 -10.95 21.72
CA THR A 225 8.87 -12.37 21.40
C THR A 225 9.98 -12.75 20.41
N GLN A 226 10.19 -14.06 20.20
CA GLN A 226 11.28 -14.58 19.38
C GLN A 226 10.76 -15.55 18.32
N GLY A 227 11.55 -15.73 17.25
CA GLY A 227 11.30 -16.73 16.22
C GLY A 227 9.93 -16.58 15.54
N TYR A 228 9.23 -17.68 15.34
CA TYR A 228 7.93 -17.70 14.65
C TYR A 228 6.84 -16.87 15.33
N VAL A 229 6.86 -16.75 16.66
CA VAL A 229 5.88 -15.93 17.40
C VAL A 229 6.08 -14.45 17.05
N SER A 230 7.30 -13.98 17.03
CA SER A 230 7.64 -12.62 16.64
C SER A 230 7.22 -12.34 15.19
N VAL A 231 7.55 -13.24 14.26
CA VAL A 231 7.11 -13.17 12.86
C VAL A 231 5.58 -13.18 12.74
N GLY A 232 4.90 -13.96 13.57
CA GLY A 232 3.44 -13.98 13.66
C GLY A 232 2.85 -12.60 14.01
N PHE A 233 3.43 -11.89 14.97
CA PHE A 233 3.03 -10.51 15.28
C PHE A 233 3.28 -9.56 14.10
N VAL A 234 4.41 -9.70 13.38
CA VAL A 234 4.67 -8.93 12.15
C VAL A 234 3.63 -9.24 11.08
N ALA A 235 3.24 -10.50 10.88
CA ALA A 235 2.18 -10.87 9.96
C ALA A 235 0.81 -10.26 10.34
N LEU A 236 0.48 -10.19 11.64
CA LEU A 236 -0.74 -9.55 12.14
C LEU A 236 -0.78 -8.03 11.87
N LEU A 237 0.37 -7.38 11.64
CA LEU A 237 0.38 -6.00 11.15
C LEU A 237 -0.38 -5.86 9.83
N GLY A 238 -0.42 -6.91 9.00
CA GLY A 238 -1.26 -6.92 7.80
C GLY A 238 -2.73 -6.62 8.11
N PHE A 239 -3.30 -7.24 9.15
CA PHE A 239 -4.66 -6.97 9.61
C PHE A 239 -4.84 -5.50 10.04
N ALA A 240 -3.91 -4.96 10.82
CA ALA A 240 -3.95 -3.56 11.26
C ALA A 240 -3.84 -2.58 10.07
N ASN A 241 -2.98 -2.88 9.10
CA ASN A 241 -2.69 -2.01 7.95
C ASN A 241 -3.81 -1.99 6.90
N ALA A 242 -4.63 -3.03 6.80
CA ALA A 242 -5.57 -3.25 5.71
C ALA A 242 -6.45 -2.04 5.37
N MET A 243 -7.06 -1.42 6.37
CA MET A 243 -7.99 -0.30 6.17
C MET A 243 -7.35 1.08 6.31
N MET A 244 -6.02 1.18 6.48
CA MET A 244 -5.36 2.47 6.68
C MET A 244 -5.41 3.32 5.40
N TRP A 245 -5.00 2.80 4.24
CA TRP A 245 -5.14 3.53 2.97
C TRP A 245 -6.59 3.95 2.70
N PRO A 246 -7.56 3.00 2.75
CA PRO A 246 -8.96 3.34 2.55
C PRO A 246 -9.51 4.41 3.50
N ALA A 247 -9.00 4.52 4.71
CA ALA A 247 -9.43 5.50 5.68
C ALA A 247 -8.69 6.85 5.54
N ILE A 248 -7.36 6.82 5.38
CA ILE A 248 -6.53 8.05 5.32
C ILE A 248 -6.87 8.86 4.07
N PHE A 249 -6.98 8.22 2.91
CA PHE A 249 -7.14 8.90 1.63
C PHE A 249 -8.40 9.79 1.59
N PRO A 250 -9.62 9.29 1.90
CA PRO A 250 -10.81 10.13 1.93
C PRO A 250 -10.78 11.22 3.00
N LEU A 251 -10.18 10.94 4.17
CA LEU A 251 -10.03 11.95 5.22
C LEU A 251 -9.12 13.11 4.78
N ALA A 252 -8.08 12.80 4.02
CA ALA A 252 -7.11 13.80 3.55
C ALA A 252 -7.64 14.66 2.39
N ILE A 253 -8.47 14.12 1.49
CA ILE A 253 -9.05 14.89 0.38
C ILE A 253 -10.33 15.64 0.76
N ARG A 254 -10.88 15.43 1.95
CA ARG A 254 -12.15 16.00 2.39
C ARG A 254 -12.13 17.53 2.31
N GLY A 255 -13.11 18.10 1.62
CA GLY A 255 -13.29 19.55 1.53
C GLY A 255 -12.27 20.30 0.71
N LEU A 256 -11.49 19.62 -0.15
CA LEU A 256 -10.51 20.27 -1.03
C LEU A 256 -11.14 20.98 -2.23
N GLY A 257 -12.39 20.67 -2.60
CA GLY A 257 -13.08 21.25 -3.74
C GLY A 257 -12.22 21.13 -5.02
N ARG A 258 -11.90 22.27 -5.66
CA ARG A 258 -11.09 22.33 -6.89
C ARG A 258 -9.66 21.75 -6.76
N PHE A 259 -9.15 21.61 -5.54
CA PHE A 259 -7.81 21.06 -5.28
C PHE A 259 -7.82 19.53 -5.05
N THR A 260 -8.95 18.86 -5.22
CA THR A 260 -9.06 17.40 -4.98
C THR A 260 -8.10 16.61 -5.85
N GLU A 261 -7.97 16.92 -7.12
CA GLU A 261 -7.06 16.23 -8.04
C GLU A 261 -5.60 16.44 -7.65
N THR A 262 -5.19 17.69 -7.43
CA THR A 262 -3.83 18.03 -7.00
C THR A 262 -3.51 17.43 -5.63
N GLY A 263 -4.45 17.50 -4.68
CA GLY A 263 -4.31 16.88 -3.37
C GLY A 263 -4.17 15.38 -3.43
N SER A 264 -4.91 14.72 -4.32
CA SER A 264 -4.79 13.29 -4.58
C SER A 264 -3.42 12.92 -5.16
N ALA A 265 -2.88 13.72 -6.08
CA ALA A 265 -1.55 13.52 -6.62
C ALA A 265 -0.47 13.62 -5.52
N LEU A 266 -0.58 14.61 -4.64
CA LEU A 266 0.32 14.76 -3.49
C LEU A 266 0.23 13.57 -2.53
N LEU A 267 -0.97 13.06 -2.27
CA LEU A 267 -1.17 11.87 -1.43
C LEU A 267 -0.51 10.64 -2.04
N VAL A 268 -0.63 10.43 -3.35
CA VAL A 268 0.01 9.31 -4.06
C VAL A 268 1.54 9.40 -3.98
N MET A 269 2.13 10.60 -3.92
CA MET A 269 3.57 10.75 -3.67
C MET A 269 3.99 10.16 -2.31
N GLY A 270 3.09 10.06 -1.33
CA GLY A 270 3.33 9.39 -0.06
C GLY A 270 3.75 7.91 -0.20
N ILE A 271 3.48 7.26 -1.35
CA ILE A 271 3.95 5.90 -1.65
C ILE A 271 5.48 5.78 -1.54
N ALA A 272 6.23 6.86 -1.69
CA ALA A 272 7.68 6.88 -1.50
C ALA A 272 8.13 6.36 -0.12
N GLY A 273 7.26 6.41 0.90
CA GLY A 273 7.52 5.83 2.21
C GLY A 273 7.83 4.34 2.16
N GLY A 274 7.17 3.61 1.23
CA GLY A 274 7.42 2.18 0.99
C GLY A 274 8.80 1.87 0.41
N ALA A 275 9.47 2.83 -0.20
CA ALA A 275 10.85 2.68 -0.62
C ALA A 275 11.83 3.11 0.49
N ILE A 276 11.55 4.20 1.20
CA ILE A 276 12.49 4.82 2.14
C ILE A 276 12.57 4.03 3.45
N ILE A 277 11.43 3.67 4.08
CA ILE A 277 11.41 3.03 5.40
C ILE A 277 12.11 1.65 5.37
N PRO A 278 11.86 0.75 4.40
CA PRO A 278 12.57 -0.52 4.31
C PRO A 278 14.08 -0.37 4.04
N GLN A 279 14.49 0.66 3.30
CA GLN A 279 15.91 0.94 3.09
C GLN A 279 16.59 1.37 4.39
N LEU A 280 15.94 2.23 5.18
CA LEU A 280 16.43 2.60 6.50
C LEU A 280 16.57 1.37 7.41
N PHE A 281 15.59 0.48 7.40
CA PHE A 281 15.68 -0.79 8.12
C PHE A 281 16.87 -1.63 7.66
N ALA A 282 17.06 -1.78 6.35
CA ALA A 282 18.14 -2.57 5.78
C ALA A 282 19.54 -2.05 6.16
N VAL A 283 19.71 -0.73 6.28
CA VAL A 283 20.96 -0.08 6.69
C VAL A 283 21.15 -0.20 8.19
N LEU A 284 20.16 0.18 9.01
CA LEU A 284 20.29 0.27 10.46
C LEU A 284 20.47 -1.11 11.11
N LYS A 285 19.82 -2.17 10.60
CA LYS A 285 19.97 -3.53 11.12
C LYS A 285 21.38 -4.12 10.98
N GLN A 286 22.25 -3.48 10.19
CA GLN A 286 23.66 -3.89 10.08
C GLN A 286 24.48 -3.43 11.29
N HIS A 287 23.99 -2.44 12.05
CA HIS A 287 24.70 -1.81 13.15
C HIS A 287 24.00 -2.01 14.50
N MET A 288 22.73 -2.42 14.50
CA MET A 288 21.89 -2.55 15.68
C MET A 288 21.07 -3.83 15.60
N ASP A 289 20.53 -4.27 16.73
CA ASP A 289 19.59 -5.38 16.79
C ASP A 289 18.38 -5.15 15.86
N PHE A 290 18.07 -6.13 15.01
CA PHE A 290 17.05 -5.98 13.96
C PHE A 290 15.64 -5.82 14.53
N GLN A 291 15.30 -6.43 15.68
CA GLN A 291 14.00 -6.26 16.33
C GLN A 291 13.88 -4.86 16.92
N LEU A 292 14.96 -4.35 17.53
CA LEU A 292 15.00 -2.99 18.01
C LEU A 292 14.82 -1.98 16.88
N VAL A 293 15.55 -2.14 15.79
CA VAL A 293 15.43 -1.27 14.59
C VAL A 293 14.02 -1.32 14.02
N PHE A 294 13.43 -2.51 13.93
CA PHE A 294 12.06 -2.68 13.48
C PHE A 294 11.08 -1.87 14.35
N GLY A 295 11.17 -2.02 15.68
CA GLY A 295 10.34 -1.27 16.62
C GLY A 295 10.54 0.24 16.53
N LEU A 296 11.80 0.70 16.47
CA LEU A 296 12.15 2.13 16.36
C LEU A 296 11.64 2.79 15.08
N LEU A 297 11.53 2.06 13.98
CA LEU A 297 10.99 2.58 12.73
C LEU A 297 9.46 2.50 12.68
N MET A 298 8.88 1.40 13.15
CA MET A 298 7.45 1.14 12.99
C MET A 298 6.59 1.88 14.01
N ILE A 299 6.98 1.89 15.29
CA ILE A 299 6.16 2.48 16.35
C ILE A 299 5.95 3.98 16.15
N PRO A 300 6.95 4.82 15.85
CA PRO A 300 6.73 6.24 15.56
C PRO A 300 5.79 6.47 14.38
N CYS A 301 5.87 5.63 13.34
CA CYS A 301 4.95 5.71 12.20
C CYS A 301 3.50 5.47 12.63
N TYR A 302 3.24 4.42 13.41
CA TYR A 302 1.89 4.14 13.92
C TYR A 302 1.39 5.21 14.89
N LEU A 303 2.25 5.76 15.73
CA LEU A 303 1.90 6.88 16.61
C LEU A 303 1.52 8.14 15.80
N TYR A 304 2.22 8.40 14.68
CA TYR A 304 1.84 9.49 13.79
C TYR A 304 0.49 9.23 13.11
N ILE A 305 0.23 8.00 12.65
CA ILE A 305 -1.07 7.61 12.08
C ILE A 305 -2.18 7.78 13.13
N LEU A 306 -1.92 7.42 14.38
CA LEU A 306 -2.84 7.62 15.50
C LEU A 306 -3.12 9.12 15.73
N PHE A 307 -2.09 9.95 15.77
CA PHE A 307 -2.24 11.40 15.86
C PHE A 307 -3.10 11.94 14.70
N TYR A 308 -2.81 11.53 13.47
CA TYR A 308 -3.60 11.95 12.31
C TYR A 308 -5.06 11.54 12.44
N SER A 309 -5.34 10.32 12.86
CA SER A 309 -6.70 9.78 13.01
C SER A 309 -7.52 10.43 14.12
N LEU A 310 -6.88 10.98 15.15
CA LEU A 310 -7.54 11.65 16.27
C LEU A 310 -7.73 13.16 16.04
N VAL A 311 -6.71 13.82 15.52
CA VAL A 311 -6.63 15.29 15.46
C VAL A 311 -6.30 15.79 14.06
N GLY A 312 -5.28 15.22 13.41
CA GLY A 312 -4.70 15.76 12.18
C GLY A 312 -5.69 15.93 11.03
N TYR A 313 -6.60 14.97 10.83
CA TYR A 313 -7.57 15.00 9.75
C TYR A 313 -8.62 16.12 9.86
N ARG A 314 -8.78 16.74 11.03
CA ARG A 314 -9.72 17.85 11.28
C ARG A 314 -9.06 19.22 11.17
N MET A 315 -7.73 19.27 11.13
CA MET A 315 -7.00 20.53 11.15
C MET A 315 -7.33 21.37 9.90
N GLY A 316 -7.78 22.59 10.12
CA GLY A 316 -8.15 23.52 9.06
C GLY A 316 -9.52 23.27 8.42
N LEU A 317 -10.24 22.23 8.82
CA LEU A 317 -11.65 22.07 8.45
C LEU A 317 -12.55 22.88 9.41
N PRO A 318 -13.72 23.36 8.94
CA PRO A 318 -14.72 23.96 9.84
C PRO A 318 -15.08 22.96 10.93
N ARG A 319 -15.19 23.43 12.18
CA ARG A 319 -15.79 22.60 13.23
C ARG A 319 -17.26 22.43 12.86
N ASP A 320 -17.67 21.20 12.55
CA ASP A 320 -19.08 20.87 12.46
C ASP A 320 -19.68 21.28 13.81
N ALA A 321 -20.64 22.21 13.78
CA ALA A 321 -21.46 22.48 14.93
C ALA A 321 -22.16 21.15 15.26
N GLY A 322 -21.78 20.56 16.40
CA GLY A 322 -22.19 19.25 16.86
C GLY A 322 -23.68 19.10 17.07
#